data_6a7e5239f9f5d740577e90fb3a1d5572
#
_entry.id   6a7e5239f9f5d740577e90fb3a1d5572
#
_cell.length_a   1.000
_cell.length_b   1.000
_cell.length_c   1.000
_cell.angle_alpha   90.00
_cell.angle_beta   90.00
_cell.angle_gamma   90.00
#
_symmetry.space_group_name_H-M   'P 1'
#
loop_
_entity.id
_entity.type
_entity.pdbx_description
1 polymer ?
#
loop_
_entity_poly.entity_id
_entity_poly.type
_entity_poly.pdbx_seq_one_letter_code
_entity_poly.pdbx_strand_id
1 'polypeptide(L)'
;MSTAPYHPVVFGPYKSRRVGQSLGINPTPSPRGACPKDCVYCAGADPTTGPIINRISQAPSAGVIVTSAARRIMGMSKGGEKLACITLSGNNEPTTHPNLLEITENLRDLRNKWFPKAKLCLLSDTPHLDTPDLSHAIEIYDFPVLRFEWGSAKTFTSFTGRPGTELKKLVDFYSSLERLVIQARFVQGSPDNCSEKELAAWVRKIGEIGPDSVQIMTLPRKGGQGAVGRLTKCKPVTDAKLKSIAALVVEKTQIPTIAYSATGKLS
;
A
#
# COMPACT_ATOMS: atom_id res chain seq x y z
N MET A 1 -11.02 23.27 2.59
CA MET A 1 -11.16 21.85 2.96
C MET A 1 -10.67 21.03 1.79
N SER A 2 -9.46 20.46 1.85
CA SER A 2 -8.95 19.58 0.80
C SER A 2 -9.44 18.16 1.09
N THR A 3 -10.54 17.78 0.45
CA THR A 3 -10.98 16.38 0.50
C THR A 3 -10.05 15.55 -0.38
N ALA A 4 -9.43 14.50 0.19
CA ALA A 4 -8.74 13.51 -0.62
C ALA A 4 -9.70 13.01 -1.73
N PRO A 5 -9.21 12.81 -2.96
CA PRO A 5 -10.09 12.42 -4.06
C PRO A 5 -10.75 11.07 -3.73
N TYR A 6 -12.07 11.05 -3.79
CA TYR A 6 -12.84 9.82 -3.67
C TYR A 6 -12.60 8.95 -4.91
N HIS A 7 -12.13 7.74 -4.71
CA HIS A 7 -12.00 6.77 -5.79
C HIS A 7 -13.24 5.86 -5.84
N PRO A 8 -13.94 5.80 -6.97
CA PRO A 8 -14.99 4.81 -7.20
C PRO A 8 -14.42 3.39 -7.19
N VAL A 9 -15.28 2.39 -7.30
CA VAL A 9 -14.88 0.96 -7.37
C VAL A 9 -13.79 0.71 -8.42
N VAL A 10 -13.88 1.36 -9.56
CA VAL A 10 -12.88 1.31 -10.63
C VAL A 10 -12.44 2.73 -10.97
N PHE A 11 -11.16 3.00 -10.96
CA PHE A 11 -10.61 4.31 -11.26
C PHE A 11 -9.38 4.22 -12.19
N GLY A 12 -9.17 5.27 -12.95
CA GLY A 12 -8.12 5.33 -13.96
C GLY A 12 -8.63 4.95 -15.37
N PRO A 13 -7.74 4.59 -16.32
CA PRO A 13 -6.33 4.27 -16.07
C PRO A 13 -5.48 5.50 -15.70
N TYR A 14 -4.40 5.28 -14.95
CA TYR A 14 -3.44 6.30 -14.57
C TYR A 14 -1.99 5.83 -14.76
N LYS A 15 -1.07 6.76 -14.98
CA LYS A 15 0.36 6.46 -15.10
C LYS A 15 1.01 6.32 -13.73
N SER A 16 1.24 5.10 -13.30
CA SER A 16 1.99 4.82 -12.08
C SER A 16 3.50 4.92 -12.34
N ARG A 17 4.23 5.58 -11.44
CA ARG A 17 5.71 5.67 -11.50
C ARG A 17 6.41 4.32 -11.27
N ARG A 18 5.71 3.34 -10.71
CA ARG A 18 6.24 2.04 -10.30
C ARG A 18 5.86 0.91 -11.23
N VAL A 19 4.63 0.91 -11.72
CA VAL A 19 4.07 -0.22 -12.48
C VAL A 19 3.50 0.19 -13.86
N GLY A 20 3.75 1.42 -14.30
CA GLY A 20 3.29 1.89 -15.62
C GLY A 20 1.81 2.24 -15.68
N GLN A 21 1.16 2.02 -16.84
CA GLN A 21 -0.27 2.30 -17.04
C GLN A 21 -1.11 1.34 -16.20
N SER A 22 -1.80 1.85 -15.19
CA SER A 22 -2.47 1.05 -14.17
C SER A 22 -3.96 1.36 -14.10
N LEU A 23 -4.78 0.31 -13.97
CA LEU A 23 -6.20 0.40 -13.61
C LEU A 23 -6.34 0.09 -12.13
N GLY A 24 -6.93 1.01 -11.37
CA GLY A 24 -7.18 0.83 -9.95
C GLY A 24 -8.53 0.18 -9.68
N ILE A 25 -8.55 -0.78 -8.77
CA ILE A 25 -9.76 -1.41 -8.24
C ILE A 25 -9.82 -1.11 -6.74
N ASN A 26 -10.87 -0.43 -6.32
CA ASN A 26 -11.12 -0.04 -4.94
C ASN A 26 -12.26 -0.90 -4.37
N PRO A 27 -11.94 -1.94 -3.58
CA PRO A 27 -12.96 -2.83 -3.05
C PRO A 27 -13.75 -2.21 -1.89
N THR A 28 -13.24 -1.15 -1.30
CA THR A 28 -13.83 -0.47 -0.15
C THR A 28 -14.00 1.03 -0.40
N PRO A 29 -14.75 1.42 -1.47
CA PRO A 29 -14.99 2.83 -1.77
C PRO A 29 -15.85 3.44 -0.66
N SER A 30 -15.30 4.46 -0.01
CA SER A 30 -16.03 5.24 0.99
C SER A 30 -15.53 6.68 0.92
N PRO A 31 -16.41 7.67 0.95
CA PRO A 31 -16.01 9.08 0.97
C PRO A 31 -15.25 9.45 2.26
N ARG A 32 -15.40 8.65 3.32
CA ARG A 32 -14.71 8.86 4.61
C ARG A 32 -14.25 7.52 5.12
N GLY A 33 -12.94 7.35 5.22
CA GLY A 33 -12.22 6.15 5.57
C GLY A 33 -12.97 5.13 6.41
N ALA A 34 -13.30 4.00 5.83
CA ALA A 34 -13.73 2.81 6.54
C ALA A 34 -12.50 1.96 6.95
N CYS A 35 -11.31 2.52 6.89
CA CYS A 35 -10.10 1.86 7.33
C CYS A 35 -10.12 1.77 8.86
N PRO A 36 -9.91 0.60 9.45
CA PRO A 36 -9.87 0.43 10.92
C PRO A 36 -8.62 1.05 11.55
N LYS A 37 -7.80 1.73 10.76
CA LYS A 37 -6.53 2.31 11.17
C LYS A 37 -6.59 3.81 11.37
N ASP A 38 -5.86 4.23 12.38
CA ASP A 38 -5.57 5.62 12.70
C ASP A 38 -4.15 6.02 12.26
N CYS A 39 -3.78 5.61 11.03
CA CYS A 39 -2.46 5.89 10.50
C CYS A 39 -2.23 7.40 10.39
N VAL A 40 -1.12 7.87 10.94
CA VAL A 40 -0.76 9.31 10.96
C VAL A 40 -0.66 9.95 9.58
N TYR A 41 -0.45 9.17 8.52
CA TYR A 41 -0.33 9.64 7.14
C TYR A 41 -1.55 9.29 6.26
N CYS A 42 -2.65 8.90 6.86
CA CYS A 42 -3.85 8.61 6.08
C CYS A 42 -4.50 9.91 5.58
N ALA A 43 -4.59 10.07 4.27
CA ALA A 43 -5.27 11.21 3.65
C ALA A 43 -6.79 11.22 3.87
N GLY A 44 -7.36 10.09 4.29
CA GLY A 44 -8.79 9.92 4.58
C GLY A 44 -9.16 10.03 6.06
N ALA A 45 -8.19 10.21 6.97
CA ALA A 45 -8.47 10.37 8.39
C ALA A 45 -9.06 11.77 8.65
N ASP A 46 -10.33 11.83 8.98
CA ASP A 46 -10.97 13.01 9.52
C ASP A 46 -10.94 12.91 11.05
N PRO A 47 -10.16 13.73 11.74
CA PRO A 47 -10.03 13.67 13.20
C PRO A 47 -11.34 13.97 13.95
N THR A 48 -12.36 14.48 13.26
CA THR A 48 -13.67 14.83 13.85
C THR A 48 -14.67 13.68 13.84
N THR A 49 -14.37 12.56 13.16
CA THR A 49 -15.36 11.49 12.91
C THR A 49 -15.31 10.30 13.85
N GLY A 50 -14.45 10.28 14.86
CA GLY A 50 -14.38 9.20 15.85
C GLY A 50 -14.00 7.81 15.28
N PRO A 51 -13.89 6.77 16.12
CA PRO A 51 -13.48 5.44 15.69
C PRO A 51 -14.53 4.82 14.77
N ILE A 52 -14.06 4.32 13.60
CA ILE A 52 -14.88 3.81 12.51
C ILE A 52 -15.15 2.31 12.70
N ILE A 53 -15.85 1.93 13.73
CA ILE A 53 -16.03 0.51 14.09
C ILE A 53 -17.02 -0.25 13.17
N ASN A 54 -17.87 0.41 12.35
CA ASN A 54 -19.00 -0.28 11.71
C ASN A 54 -19.24 0.01 10.22
N ARG A 55 -18.21 0.37 9.42
CA ARG A 55 -18.44 0.74 8.00
C ARG A 55 -17.97 -0.29 6.97
N ILE A 56 -17.34 -1.38 7.39
CA ILE A 56 -16.99 -2.50 6.49
C ILE A 56 -18.26 -3.17 5.94
N SER A 57 -19.37 -3.15 6.70
CA SER A 57 -20.67 -3.67 6.25
C SER A 57 -21.30 -2.92 5.07
N GLN A 58 -20.73 -1.78 4.67
CA GLN A 58 -21.19 -0.97 3.53
C GLN A 58 -20.27 -1.11 2.29
N ALA A 59 -19.31 -2.02 2.31
CA ALA A 59 -18.51 -2.30 1.12
C ALA A 59 -19.40 -2.92 0.02
N PRO A 60 -19.20 -2.57 -1.25
CA PRO A 60 -19.90 -3.23 -2.35
C PRO A 60 -19.63 -4.73 -2.32
N SER A 61 -20.62 -5.55 -2.70
CA SER A 61 -20.39 -6.99 -2.80
C SER A 61 -19.30 -7.32 -3.83
N ALA A 62 -18.67 -8.49 -3.70
CA ALA A 62 -17.69 -8.97 -4.67
C ALA A 62 -18.23 -8.94 -6.10
N GLY A 63 -19.49 -9.35 -6.30
CA GLY A 63 -20.15 -9.31 -7.61
C GLY A 63 -20.22 -7.91 -8.23
N VAL A 64 -20.50 -6.87 -7.43
CA VAL A 64 -20.50 -5.47 -7.90
C VAL A 64 -19.11 -5.02 -8.30
N ILE A 65 -18.10 -5.36 -7.50
CA ILE A 65 -16.70 -5.02 -7.75
C ILE A 65 -16.22 -5.69 -9.03
N VAL A 66 -16.41 -7.00 -9.14
CA VAL A 66 -15.99 -7.81 -10.28
C VAL A 66 -16.69 -7.38 -11.58
N THR A 67 -18.01 -7.14 -11.54
CA THR A 67 -18.76 -6.68 -12.71
C THR A 67 -18.29 -5.30 -13.16
N SER A 68 -18.01 -4.38 -12.23
CA SER A 68 -17.48 -3.05 -12.55
C SER A 68 -16.10 -3.13 -13.19
N ALA A 69 -15.22 -3.96 -12.62
CA ALA A 69 -13.89 -4.23 -13.15
C ALA A 69 -13.96 -4.86 -14.55
N ALA A 70 -14.78 -5.90 -14.73
CA ALA A 70 -14.97 -6.58 -16.00
C ALA A 70 -15.42 -5.63 -17.10
N ARG A 71 -16.43 -4.79 -16.84
CA ARG A 71 -16.92 -3.79 -17.79
C ARG A 71 -15.81 -2.85 -18.25
N ARG A 72 -15.01 -2.33 -17.32
CA ARG A 72 -13.92 -1.41 -17.67
C ARG A 72 -12.79 -2.11 -18.40
N ILE A 73 -12.34 -3.28 -17.91
CA ILE A 73 -11.28 -4.08 -18.54
C ILE A 73 -11.64 -4.47 -19.95
N MET A 74 -12.86 -4.99 -20.17
CA MET A 74 -13.34 -5.36 -21.50
C MET A 74 -13.43 -4.14 -22.45
N GLY A 75 -13.93 -3.01 -21.94
CA GLY A 75 -14.00 -1.77 -22.71
C GLY A 75 -12.61 -1.29 -23.16
N MET A 76 -11.64 -1.30 -22.27
CA MET A 76 -10.25 -0.94 -22.56
C MET A 76 -9.63 -1.87 -23.60
N SER A 77 -9.83 -3.19 -23.45
CA SER A 77 -9.29 -4.17 -24.40
C SER A 77 -9.89 -4.01 -25.79
N LYS A 78 -11.22 -3.86 -25.89
CA LYS A 78 -11.90 -3.61 -27.17
C LYS A 78 -11.52 -2.27 -27.82
N GLY A 79 -11.21 -1.26 -26.98
CA GLY A 79 -10.71 0.05 -27.43
C GLY A 79 -9.22 0.07 -27.81
N GLY A 80 -8.53 -1.05 -27.73
CA GLY A 80 -7.07 -1.12 -28.03
C GLY A 80 -6.19 -0.40 -27.02
N GLU A 81 -6.73 -0.07 -25.82
CA GLU A 81 -5.93 0.58 -24.78
C GLU A 81 -4.84 -0.36 -24.23
N LYS A 82 -3.69 0.21 -23.88
CA LYS A 82 -2.61 -0.55 -23.22
C LYS A 82 -2.79 -0.53 -21.72
N LEU A 83 -2.54 -1.67 -21.07
CA LEU A 83 -2.57 -1.82 -19.61
C LEU A 83 -1.33 -2.59 -19.16
N ALA A 84 -0.59 -2.02 -18.21
CA ALA A 84 0.58 -2.65 -17.62
C ALA A 84 0.26 -3.33 -16.29
N CYS A 85 -0.75 -2.81 -15.55
CA CYS A 85 -1.08 -3.33 -14.23
C CYS A 85 -2.57 -3.14 -13.91
N ILE A 86 -3.16 -4.12 -13.22
CA ILE A 86 -4.41 -3.98 -12.47
C ILE A 86 -4.02 -3.96 -11.00
N THR A 87 -4.37 -2.89 -10.29
CA THR A 87 -3.94 -2.69 -8.89
C THR A 87 -5.15 -2.69 -7.96
N LEU A 88 -5.23 -3.66 -7.05
CA LEU A 88 -6.16 -3.61 -5.94
C LEU A 88 -5.63 -2.64 -4.90
N SER A 89 -6.30 -1.52 -4.75
CA SER A 89 -5.95 -0.42 -3.83
C SER A 89 -7.10 0.57 -3.77
N GLY A 90 -7.04 1.56 -2.90
CA GLY A 90 -8.08 2.57 -2.88
C GLY A 90 -7.93 3.57 -1.75
N ASN A 91 -9.07 4.12 -1.33
CA ASN A 91 -9.13 5.08 -0.23
C ASN A 91 -8.93 4.41 1.13
N ASN A 92 -9.32 3.16 1.22
CA ASN A 92 -9.24 2.35 2.42
C ASN A 92 -8.36 1.13 2.19
N GLU A 93 -8.23 0.32 3.23
CA GLU A 93 -7.42 -0.89 3.19
C GLU A 93 -8.14 -2.01 2.42
N PRO A 94 -7.62 -2.46 1.30
CA PRO A 94 -8.30 -3.44 0.45
C PRO A 94 -8.43 -4.82 1.10
N THR A 95 -7.49 -5.21 1.95
CA THR A 95 -7.49 -6.53 2.59
C THR A 95 -8.53 -6.68 3.71
N THR A 96 -9.24 -5.61 4.04
CA THR A 96 -10.37 -5.68 4.98
C THR A 96 -11.69 -6.13 4.34
N HIS A 97 -11.72 -6.29 3.00
CA HIS A 97 -12.93 -6.75 2.34
C HIS A 97 -13.20 -8.23 2.66
N PRO A 98 -14.41 -8.61 3.11
CA PRO A 98 -14.70 -9.99 3.56
C PRO A 98 -14.55 -11.04 2.45
N ASN A 99 -14.73 -10.65 1.19
CA ASN A 99 -14.59 -11.53 0.03
C ASN A 99 -13.29 -11.23 -0.75
N LEU A 100 -12.19 -10.94 -0.06
CA LEU A 100 -10.92 -10.60 -0.69
C LEU A 100 -10.45 -11.65 -1.69
N LEU A 101 -10.46 -12.93 -1.32
CA LEU A 101 -10.01 -14.03 -2.16
C LEU A 101 -10.85 -14.12 -3.44
N GLU A 102 -12.18 -14.12 -3.33
CA GLU A 102 -13.09 -14.15 -4.48
C GLU A 102 -12.83 -13.00 -5.46
N ILE A 103 -12.66 -11.78 -4.94
CA ILE A 103 -12.34 -10.60 -5.76
C ILE A 103 -11.01 -10.81 -6.47
N THR A 104 -9.99 -11.27 -5.75
CA THR A 104 -8.63 -11.44 -6.28
C THR A 104 -8.60 -12.49 -7.40
N GLU A 105 -9.24 -13.63 -7.20
CA GLU A 105 -9.35 -14.70 -8.21
C GLU A 105 -10.03 -14.22 -9.49
N ASN A 106 -11.17 -13.54 -9.35
CA ASN A 106 -11.88 -12.99 -10.50
C ASN A 106 -11.05 -11.91 -11.24
N LEU A 107 -10.31 -11.07 -10.52
CA LEU A 107 -9.42 -10.09 -11.15
C LEU A 107 -8.27 -10.76 -11.89
N ARG A 108 -7.69 -11.84 -11.35
CA ARG A 108 -6.69 -12.66 -12.02
C ARG A 108 -7.25 -13.22 -13.35
N ASP A 109 -8.45 -13.79 -13.30
CA ASP A 109 -9.07 -14.39 -14.48
C ASP A 109 -9.43 -13.35 -15.56
N LEU A 110 -9.94 -12.18 -15.16
CA LEU A 110 -10.16 -11.05 -16.04
C LEU A 110 -8.86 -10.56 -16.68
N ARG A 111 -7.77 -10.42 -15.89
CA ARG A 111 -6.46 -10.05 -16.38
C ARG A 111 -5.94 -11.08 -17.39
N ASN A 112 -5.99 -12.37 -17.06
CA ASN A 112 -5.50 -13.44 -17.92
C ASN A 112 -6.24 -13.45 -19.26
N LYS A 113 -7.54 -13.22 -19.24
CA LYS A 113 -8.38 -13.23 -20.46
C LYS A 113 -8.16 -12.00 -21.33
N TRP A 114 -8.05 -10.81 -20.77
CA TRP A 114 -8.13 -9.56 -21.53
C TRP A 114 -6.79 -8.82 -21.66
N PHE A 115 -5.92 -8.96 -20.69
CA PHE A 115 -4.59 -8.32 -20.64
C PHE A 115 -3.54 -9.28 -20.09
N PRO A 116 -3.25 -10.42 -20.73
CA PRO A 116 -2.40 -11.47 -20.19
C PRO A 116 -0.96 -11.04 -19.88
N LYS A 117 -0.52 -9.93 -20.48
CA LYS A 117 0.82 -9.34 -20.20
C LYS A 117 0.82 -8.32 -19.04
N ALA A 118 -0.36 -7.89 -18.59
CA ALA A 118 -0.45 -6.98 -17.44
C ALA A 118 -0.15 -7.72 -16.15
N LYS A 119 0.36 -7.00 -15.16
CA LYS A 119 0.58 -7.52 -13.80
C LYS A 119 -0.66 -7.31 -12.95
N LEU A 120 -0.91 -8.23 -12.03
CA LEU A 120 -1.87 -8.04 -10.95
C LEU A 120 -1.12 -7.58 -9.70
N CYS A 121 -1.47 -6.42 -9.18
CA CYS A 121 -0.79 -5.79 -8.05
C CYS A 121 -1.73 -5.61 -6.87
N LEU A 122 -1.22 -5.79 -5.67
CA LEU A 122 -1.86 -5.39 -4.41
C LEU A 122 -1.07 -4.25 -3.78
N LEU A 123 -1.75 -3.25 -3.24
CA LEU A 123 -1.15 -2.25 -2.37
C LEU A 123 -1.90 -2.23 -1.05
N SER A 124 -1.28 -2.71 0.02
CA SER A 124 -1.90 -2.92 1.31
C SER A 124 -0.98 -2.61 2.48
N ASP A 125 -1.58 -2.29 3.61
CA ASP A 125 -0.93 -2.21 4.92
C ASP A 125 -1.17 -3.47 5.78
N THR A 126 -1.96 -4.45 5.29
CA THR A 126 -2.31 -5.71 5.99
C THR A 126 -2.63 -5.52 7.48
N PRO A 127 -3.71 -4.80 7.82
CA PRO A 127 -4.02 -4.47 9.22
C PRO A 127 -4.49 -5.66 10.05
N HIS A 128 -5.15 -6.62 9.42
CA HIS A 128 -5.76 -7.79 10.05
C HIS A 128 -5.13 -9.06 9.48
N LEU A 129 -4.20 -9.65 10.24
CA LEU A 129 -3.50 -10.87 9.83
C LEU A 129 -4.35 -12.14 10.02
N ASP A 130 -5.45 -12.02 10.74
CA ASP A 130 -6.46 -13.05 10.99
C ASP A 130 -7.58 -13.09 9.94
N THR A 131 -7.49 -12.26 8.89
CA THR A 131 -8.41 -12.31 7.75
C THR A 131 -8.33 -13.69 7.10
N PRO A 132 -9.46 -14.40 6.93
CA PRO A 132 -9.47 -15.70 6.27
C PRO A 132 -8.82 -15.64 4.88
N ASP A 133 -8.05 -16.65 4.54
CA ASP A 133 -7.38 -16.81 3.24
C ASP A 133 -6.48 -15.65 2.81
N LEU A 134 -6.04 -14.80 3.75
CA LEU A 134 -5.24 -13.60 3.46
C LEU A 134 -3.94 -13.94 2.72
N SER A 135 -3.16 -14.90 3.22
CA SER A 135 -1.91 -15.32 2.57
C SER A 135 -2.18 -15.84 1.16
N HIS A 136 -3.16 -16.72 1.01
CA HIS A 136 -3.55 -17.28 -0.28
C HIS A 136 -3.98 -16.14 -1.26
N ALA A 137 -4.79 -15.19 -0.80
CA ALA A 137 -5.18 -14.06 -1.63
C ALA A 137 -3.97 -13.20 -2.04
N ILE A 138 -3.01 -12.98 -1.15
CA ILE A 138 -1.78 -12.21 -1.44
C ILE A 138 -0.90 -12.93 -2.46
N GLU A 139 -0.76 -14.24 -2.38
CA GLU A 139 0.08 -15.05 -3.27
C GLU A 139 -0.40 -15.10 -4.72
N ILE A 140 -1.69 -14.80 -4.98
CA ILE A 140 -2.23 -14.69 -6.33
C ILE A 140 -1.66 -13.47 -7.08
N TYR A 141 -1.23 -12.42 -6.38
CA TYR A 141 -0.71 -11.22 -7.01
C TYR A 141 0.71 -11.44 -7.56
N ASP A 142 0.94 -10.97 -8.79
CA ASP A 142 2.28 -10.96 -9.38
C ASP A 142 3.20 -9.97 -8.66
N PHE A 143 2.62 -8.94 -8.02
CA PHE A 143 3.33 -7.85 -7.40
C PHE A 143 2.61 -7.38 -6.12
N PRO A 144 2.66 -8.16 -5.03
CA PRO A 144 2.12 -7.76 -3.75
C PRO A 144 3.03 -6.72 -3.09
N VAL A 145 2.54 -5.49 -2.94
CA VAL A 145 3.25 -4.39 -2.31
C VAL A 145 2.66 -4.14 -0.94
N LEU A 146 3.38 -4.52 0.09
CA LEU A 146 2.95 -4.37 1.48
C LEU A 146 3.79 -3.33 2.21
N ARG A 147 3.15 -2.55 3.07
CA ARG A 147 3.85 -1.51 3.82
C ARG A 147 4.58 -2.05 5.04
N PHE A 148 5.83 -1.62 5.18
CA PHE A 148 6.63 -1.89 6.36
C PHE A 148 7.71 -0.82 6.55
N GLU A 149 7.54 0.06 7.53
CA GLU A 149 8.38 1.25 7.70
C GLU A 149 8.80 1.53 9.16
N TRP A 150 8.73 0.51 10.01
CA TRP A 150 8.94 0.61 11.47
C TRP A 150 10.03 -0.34 11.93
N GLY A 151 11.05 0.19 12.61
CA GLY A 151 12.12 -0.61 13.20
C GLY A 151 11.79 -1.08 14.62
N SER A 152 10.98 -0.30 15.37
CA SER A 152 10.64 -0.58 16.77
C SER A 152 9.14 -0.63 17.01
N ALA A 153 8.73 -1.33 18.08
CA ALA A 153 7.34 -1.36 18.54
C ALA A 153 6.81 0.04 18.86
N LYS A 154 7.66 0.92 19.42
CA LYS A 154 7.29 2.31 19.71
C LYS A 154 6.96 3.09 18.43
N THR A 155 7.80 2.99 17.41
CA THR A 155 7.57 3.66 16.13
C THR A 155 6.36 3.07 15.41
N PHE A 156 6.19 1.75 15.42
CA PHE A 156 5.00 1.09 14.88
C PHE A 156 3.72 1.65 15.51
N THR A 157 3.64 1.69 16.84
CA THR A 157 2.46 2.24 17.54
C THR A 157 2.24 3.72 17.21
N SER A 158 3.31 4.53 17.17
CA SER A 158 3.19 5.97 16.89
C SER A 158 2.70 6.26 15.48
N PHE A 159 2.98 5.39 14.51
CA PHE A 159 2.55 5.55 13.11
C PHE A 159 1.17 4.96 12.82
N THR A 160 0.84 3.84 13.46
CA THR A 160 -0.34 3.05 13.10
C THR A 160 -1.47 3.11 14.13
N GLY A 161 -1.20 3.57 15.34
CA GLY A 161 -2.10 3.47 16.47
C GLY A 161 -2.30 2.04 17.01
N ARG A 162 -1.62 1.03 16.43
CA ARG A 162 -1.76 -0.38 16.79
C ARG A 162 -0.84 -0.74 17.98
N PRO A 163 -1.17 -1.79 18.75
CA PRO A 163 -0.30 -2.30 19.80
C PRO A 163 1.07 -2.72 19.24
N GLY A 164 2.15 -2.31 19.89
CA GLY A 164 3.52 -2.61 19.46
C GLY A 164 3.84 -4.12 19.39
N THR A 165 3.09 -4.94 20.13
CA THR A 165 3.18 -6.41 20.10
C THR A 165 2.80 -7.02 18.75
N GLU A 166 2.04 -6.30 17.94
CA GLU A 166 1.66 -6.75 16.60
C GLU A 166 2.78 -6.63 15.57
N LEU A 167 3.82 -5.83 15.85
CA LEU A 167 4.95 -5.69 14.94
C LEU A 167 5.65 -7.02 14.67
N LYS A 168 5.84 -7.86 15.71
CA LYS A 168 6.44 -9.18 15.53
C LYS A 168 5.57 -10.09 14.68
N LYS A 169 4.27 -10.13 14.94
CA LYS A 169 3.32 -10.92 14.14
C LYS A 169 3.34 -10.51 12.67
N LEU A 170 3.48 -9.20 12.40
CA LEU A 170 3.56 -8.68 11.04
C LEU A 170 4.86 -9.11 10.35
N VAL A 171 6.00 -9.11 11.06
CA VAL A 171 7.28 -9.62 10.53
C VAL A 171 7.16 -11.11 10.22
N ASP A 172 6.64 -11.91 11.17
CA ASP A 172 6.47 -13.35 11.00
C ASP A 172 5.55 -13.67 9.80
N PHE A 173 4.45 -12.93 9.64
CA PHE A 173 3.55 -13.09 8.50
C PHE A 173 4.20 -12.70 7.17
N TYR A 174 4.92 -11.57 7.11
CA TYR A 174 5.57 -11.13 5.88
C TYR A 174 6.70 -12.07 5.46
N SER A 175 7.44 -12.65 6.41
CA SER A 175 8.49 -13.64 6.11
C SER A 175 7.94 -14.99 5.64
N SER A 176 6.66 -15.27 5.83
CA SER A 176 6.01 -16.49 5.34
C SER A 176 5.50 -16.39 3.89
N LEU A 177 5.49 -15.20 3.30
CA LEU A 177 5.00 -14.99 1.93
C LEU A 177 6.09 -15.34 0.92
N GLU A 178 5.73 -16.10 -0.14
CA GLU A 178 6.67 -16.50 -1.19
C GLU A 178 7.17 -15.33 -2.04
N ARG A 179 6.32 -14.31 -2.23
CA ARG A 179 6.62 -13.10 -3.01
C ARG A 179 6.17 -11.87 -2.26
N LEU A 180 7.05 -10.89 -2.17
CA LEU A 180 6.75 -9.68 -1.44
C LEU A 180 7.60 -8.51 -1.91
N VAL A 181 6.96 -7.38 -2.15
CA VAL A 181 7.63 -6.08 -2.27
C VAL A 181 7.28 -5.25 -1.04
N ILE A 182 8.28 -4.84 -0.30
CA ILE A 182 8.07 -3.91 0.80
C ILE A 182 8.03 -2.48 0.26
N GLN A 183 7.03 -1.72 0.72
CA GLN A 183 7.00 -0.28 0.52
C GLN A 183 7.16 0.43 1.86
N ALA A 184 8.16 1.32 1.96
CA ALA A 184 8.42 2.09 3.17
C ALA A 184 8.41 3.60 2.88
N ARG A 185 7.76 4.35 3.77
CA ARG A 185 7.73 5.81 3.73
C ARG A 185 8.54 6.38 4.89
N PHE A 186 9.57 7.17 4.56
CA PHE A 186 10.43 7.82 5.56
C PHE A 186 10.04 9.27 5.78
N VAL A 187 9.98 9.65 7.05
CA VAL A 187 9.64 11.00 7.51
C VAL A 187 10.49 11.39 8.71
N GLN A 188 10.68 12.68 8.90
CA GLN A 188 11.32 13.27 10.07
C GLN A 188 10.33 14.12 10.85
N GLY A 189 10.52 14.24 12.17
CA GLY A 189 9.69 15.07 13.04
C GLY A 189 8.94 14.26 14.09
N SER A 190 7.63 14.37 14.16
CA SER A 190 6.83 13.63 15.13
C SER A 190 5.58 13.06 14.45
N PRO A 191 5.55 11.75 14.20
CA PRO A 191 6.60 10.74 14.48
C PRO A 191 7.79 10.79 13.52
N ASP A 192 8.89 10.09 13.86
CA ASP A 192 10.14 9.98 13.09
C ASP A 192 10.56 8.52 12.96
N ASN A 193 10.90 8.09 11.75
CA ASN A 193 11.45 6.76 11.47
C ASN A 193 12.84 6.80 10.79
N CYS A 194 13.53 7.94 10.89
CA CYS A 194 14.82 8.20 10.24
C CYS A 194 16.02 8.26 11.18
N SER A 195 15.84 8.10 12.50
CA SER A 195 16.96 8.04 13.44
C SER A 195 17.83 6.81 13.15
N GLU A 196 19.12 6.90 13.42
CA GLU A 196 20.07 5.81 13.18
C GLU A 196 19.64 4.49 13.84
N LYS A 197 19.22 4.57 15.11
CA LYS A 197 18.72 3.41 15.86
C LYS A 197 17.50 2.78 15.21
N GLU A 198 16.57 3.60 14.75
CA GLU A 198 15.33 3.13 14.10
C GLU A 198 15.62 2.53 12.75
N LEU A 199 16.47 3.17 11.93
CA LEU A 199 16.89 2.66 10.64
C LEU A 199 17.66 1.33 10.78
N ALA A 200 18.58 1.22 11.75
CA ALA A 200 19.30 -0.04 11.97
C ALA A 200 18.36 -1.18 12.39
N ALA A 201 17.36 -0.89 13.23
CA ALA A 201 16.35 -1.87 13.62
C ALA A 201 15.41 -2.25 12.47
N TRP A 202 15.04 -1.28 11.61
CA TRP A 202 14.22 -1.51 10.44
C TRP A 202 14.95 -2.37 9.40
N VAL A 203 16.23 -2.07 9.10
CA VAL A 203 17.04 -2.84 8.15
C VAL A 203 17.19 -4.30 8.59
N ARG A 204 17.39 -4.55 9.90
CA ARG A 204 17.39 -5.94 10.40
C ARG A 204 16.09 -6.66 10.12
N LYS A 205 14.94 -6.02 10.36
CA LYS A 205 13.62 -6.60 10.07
C LYS A 205 13.41 -6.83 8.57
N ILE A 206 13.91 -5.95 7.72
CA ILE A 206 13.90 -6.19 6.27
C ILE A 206 14.70 -7.45 5.91
N GLY A 207 15.85 -7.67 6.56
CA GLY A 207 16.61 -8.92 6.40
C GLY A 207 15.87 -10.14 6.93
N GLU A 208 15.15 -10.03 8.05
CA GLU A 208 14.31 -11.10 8.61
C GLU A 208 13.13 -11.45 7.70
N ILE A 209 12.49 -10.44 7.11
CA ILE A 209 11.36 -10.61 6.18
C ILE A 209 11.83 -11.22 4.85
N GLY A 210 12.96 -10.80 4.31
CA GLY A 210 13.51 -11.29 3.05
C GLY A 210 12.67 -10.97 1.80
N PRO A 211 12.15 -9.74 1.60
CA PRO A 211 11.32 -9.44 0.44
C PRO A 211 12.13 -9.48 -0.86
N ASP A 212 11.45 -9.68 -2.02
CA ASP A 212 12.06 -9.62 -3.35
C ASP A 212 12.70 -8.26 -3.65
N SER A 213 12.10 -7.20 -3.13
CA SER A 213 12.63 -5.84 -3.25
C SER A 213 12.00 -4.87 -2.26
N VAL A 214 12.67 -3.73 -2.06
CA VAL A 214 12.17 -2.64 -1.23
C VAL A 214 12.00 -1.37 -2.05
N GLN A 215 10.86 -0.72 -1.89
CA GLN A 215 10.57 0.59 -2.46
C GLN A 215 10.50 1.61 -1.34
N ILE A 216 11.38 2.59 -1.37
CA ILE A 216 11.39 3.65 -0.36
C ILE A 216 10.99 5.00 -0.94
N MET A 217 10.29 5.79 -0.15
CA MET A 217 9.78 7.09 -0.54
C MET A 217 9.63 8.01 0.67
N THR A 218 9.22 9.23 0.43
CA THR A 218 8.87 10.21 1.47
C THR A 218 7.53 10.87 1.19
N LEU A 219 7.13 11.80 2.04
CA LEU A 219 5.95 12.62 1.83
C LEU A 219 6.09 13.48 0.56
N PRO A 220 4.98 13.79 -0.12
CA PRO A 220 4.97 14.79 -1.17
C PRO A 220 5.47 16.13 -0.63
N ARG A 221 6.32 16.83 -1.41
CA ARG A 221 6.68 18.21 -1.10
C ARG A 221 5.44 19.09 -1.20
N LYS A 222 5.43 20.23 -0.47
CA LYS A 222 4.29 21.20 -0.41
C LYS A 222 3.60 21.37 -1.76
N GLY A 223 2.27 21.18 -1.78
CA GLY A 223 1.42 21.28 -2.98
C GLY A 223 0.91 19.96 -3.55
N GLY A 224 1.44 18.81 -3.15
CA GLY A 224 0.86 17.51 -3.48
C GLY A 224 -0.35 17.19 -2.59
N GLN A 225 -1.46 16.78 -3.18
CA GLN A 225 -2.59 16.21 -2.44
C GLN A 225 -2.09 15.02 -1.63
N GLY A 226 -2.11 15.08 -0.29
CA GLY A 226 -1.73 13.95 0.53
C GLY A 226 -1.10 14.23 1.90
N ALA A 227 -0.87 15.47 2.27
CA ALA A 227 -0.46 15.83 3.64
C ALA A 227 -1.68 16.35 4.42
N VAL A 228 -2.67 15.50 4.62
CA VAL A 228 -3.82 15.78 5.48
C VAL A 228 -3.79 14.75 6.60
N GLY A 229 -3.94 15.20 7.82
CA GLY A 229 -3.94 14.35 9.01
C GLY A 229 -2.89 14.78 10.03
N ARG A 230 -2.58 13.92 10.96
CA ARG A 230 -1.65 14.19 12.08
C ARG A 230 -0.19 14.42 11.65
N LEU A 231 0.11 14.34 10.35
CA LEU A 231 1.46 14.61 9.79
C LEU A 231 1.83 16.09 9.72
N THR A 232 1.06 17.01 10.29
CA THR A 232 1.40 18.44 10.32
C THR A 232 2.75 18.72 10.97
N LYS A 233 3.25 17.81 11.81
CA LYS A 233 4.55 17.87 12.49
C LYS A 233 5.64 17.04 11.80
N CYS A 234 5.32 16.32 10.72
CA CYS A 234 6.29 15.54 9.96
C CYS A 234 6.81 16.33 8.76
N LYS A 235 8.07 16.09 8.43
CA LYS A 235 8.75 16.67 7.27
C LYS A 235 9.18 15.56 6.32
N PRO A 236 9.14 15.78 5.00
CA PRO A 236 9.72 14.85 4.06
C PRO A 236 11.25 14.80 4.26
N VAL A 237 11.84 13.64 4.01
CA VAL A 237 13.30 13.50 3.95
C VAL A 237 13.80 13.93 2.56
N THR A 238 15.09 14.27 2.49
CA THR A 238 15.73 14.67 1.24
C THR A 238 15.95 13.47 0.33
N ASP A 239 16.11 13.73 -0.97
CA ASP A 239 16.42 12.68 -1.94
C ASP A 239 17.78 12.01 -1.62
N ALA A 240 18.77 12.78 -1.14
CA ALA A 240 20.05 12.26 -0.67
C ALA A 240 19.87 11.27 0.51
N LYS A 241 19.00 11.62 1.48
CA LYS A 241 18.71 10.71 2.60
C LYS A 241 17.99 9.46 2.13
N LEU A 242 17.05 9.54 1.18
CA LEU A 242 16.42 8.35 0.58
C LEU A 242 17.43 7.45 -0.11
N LYS A 243 18.36 8.02 -0.90
CA LYS A 243 19.45 7.27 -1.53
C LYS A 243 20.35 6.59 -0.48
N SER A 244 20.72 7.30 0.60
CA SER A 244 21.54 6.72 1.66
C SER A 244 20.83 5.57 2.39
N ILE A 245 19.51 5.66 2.62
CA ILE A 245 18.73 4.56 3.19
C ILE A 245 18.67 3.37 2.24
N ALA A 246 18.47 3.60 0.94
CA ALA A 246 18.47 2.53 -0.06
C ALA A 246 19.82 1.81 -0.11
N ALA A 247 20.93 2.55 -0.12
CA ALA A 247 22.28 1.99 -0.10
C ALA A 247 22.53 1.16 1.17
N LEU A 248 22.09 1.64 2.32
CA LEU A 248 22.20 0.91 3.59
C LEU A 248 21.44 -0.43 3.57
N VAL A 249 20.23 -0.48 3.01
CA VAL A 249 19.48 -1.74 2.87
C VAL A 249 20.24 -2.70 1.98
N VAL A 250 20.68 -2.27 0.80
CA VAL A 250 21.43 -3.12 -0.14
C VAL A 250 22.73 -3.61 0.50
N GLU A 251 23.48 -2.74 1.17
CA GLU A 251 24.74 -3.11 1.84
C GLU A 251 24.53 -4.20 2.91
N LYS A 252 23.50 -4.06 3.74
CA LYS A 252 23.30 -4.95 4.89
C LYS A 252 22.51 -6.22 4.58
N THR A 253 21.68 -6.22 3.53
CA THR A 253 20.74 -7.32 3.27
C THR A 253 20.89 -7.92 1.87
N GLN A 254 21.57 -7.26 0.97
CA GLN A 254 21.66 -7.61 -0.47
C GLN A 254 20.31 -7.53 -1.20
N ILE A 255 19.25 -7.05 -0.56
CA ILE A 255 17.92 -6.95 -1.14
C ILE A 255 17.84 -5.73 -2.06
N PRO A 256 17.40 -5.89 -3.32
CA PRO A 256 17.24 -4.79 -4.28
C PRO A 256 16.34 -3.70 -3.72
N THR A 257 16.85 -2.48 -3.64
CA THR A 257 16.12 -1.35 -3.05
C THR A 257 16.11 -0.15 -4.00
N ILE A 258 14.91 0.40 -4.21
CA ILE A 258 14.69 1.54 -5.10
C ILE A 258 14.12 2.71 -4.33
N ALA A 259 14.78 3.87 -4.41
CA ALA A 259 14.26 5.11 -3.87
C ALA A 259 13.43 5.87 -4.92
N TYR A 260 12.31 6.44 -4.49
CA TYR A 260 11.41 7.24 -5.32
C TYR A 260 11.22 8.65 -4.76
N SER A 261 11.46 9.65 -5.60
CA SER A 261 11.08 11.03 -5.33
C SER A 261 9.63 11.31 -5.72
N ALA A 262 9.20 12.55 -5.57
CA ALA A 262 7.91 13.00 -6.09
C ALA A 262 7.79 12.88 -7.62
N THR A 263 8.91 12.93 -8.34
CA THR A 263 8.95 12.94 -9.82
C THR A 263 9.27 11.59 -10.44
N GLY A 264 9.81 10.63 -9.69
CA GLY A 264 10.13 9.30 -10.20
C GLY A 264 11.20 8.56 -9.41
N LYS A 265 11.78 7.54 -10.05
CA LYS A 265 12.89 6.76 -9.50
C LYS A 265 14.12 7.66 -9.33
N LEU A 266 14.75 7.57 -8.17
CA LEU A 266 16.06 8.21 -7.93
C LEU A 266 17.18 7.27 -8.41
N SER A 267 17.99 7.76 -9.29
CA SER A 267 19.21 7.07 -9.74
C SER A 267 20.33 7.21 -8.71
#